data_3fb98abcb508aae812fa99f3da25f6de
#
_entry.id   3fb98abcb508aae812fa99f3da25f6de
#
_cell.length_a   1.000
_cell.length_b   1.000
_cell.length_c   1.000
_cell.angle_alpha   90.00
_cell.angle_beta   90.00
_cell.angle_gamma   90.00
#
_symmetry.space_group_name_H-M   'P 1'
#
loop_
_entity.id
_entity.type
_entity.pdbx_description
1 polymer ?
#
loop_
_entity_poly.entity_id
_entity_poly.type
_entity_poly.pdbx_seq_one_letter_code
_entity_poly.pdbx_strand_id
1 'polypeptide(L)'
;MTNKPSVIDMQAHYIPPEALSLVKKTREYDYTIGLKRLAKSYDMIKDIKTHLKWMDASGIDMAILSTAAFSANGFHFCKVCNDGYSKVIKQHPDRFKGMIHVYPYAKDKNKDEIKRGVEELGLWGIAVVSSYKDMTIDSPLMDPIYQMAIQYQMPVYIHPTIRIKLWGGERYDLAMTLAREYDIAKSFVEFIYGVLPRFPELTAIFAHFGGGLPALKGRLLAWHRSKDIPLPAEDRGHGFAVDQAKELGLVDDFGSKLKKISFDSAGLGGWLPVMKSAFEALGADHICFGSDYPYELMEPKYVKKIIYDINRFDVPPKDKEKFFCGNLKKLFPINTF
;
A
#
# COMPACT_ATOMS: atom_id res chain seq x y z
N MET A 1 30.47 -2.38 16.11
CA MET A 1 29.00 -2.40 16.19
C MET A 1 28.50 -2.66 14.79
N THR A 2 28.01 -3.85 14.50
CA THR A 2 27.38 -4.13 13.20
C THR A 2 26.10 -3.33 13.14
N ASN A 3 26.04 -2.31 12.27
CA ASN A 3 24.80 -1.59 11.96
C ASN A 3 23.76 -2.63 11.52
N LYS A 4 22.84 -3.00 12.43
CA LYS A 4 21.63 -3.72 12.01
C LYS A 4 20.89 -2.82 11.04
N PRO A 5 20.45 -3.32 9.88
CA PRO A 5 19.59 -2.53 9.01
C PRO A 5 18.35 -2.14 9.82
N SER A 6 18.00 -0.87 9.81
CA SER A 6 16.77 -0.40 10.42
C SER A 6 15.59 -1.08 9.72
N VAL A 7 14.55 -1.40 10.46
CA VAL A 7 13.32 -1.97 9.92
C VAL A 7 12.24 -0.90 9.97
N ILE A 8 11.74 -0.54 8.79
CA ILE A 8 10.64 0.41 8.62
C ILE A 8 9.42 -0.35 8.10
N ASP A 9 8.32 -0.26 8.84
CA ASP A 9 7.05 -0.86 8.48
C ASP A 9 6.23 0.10 7.60
N MET A 10 6.04 -0.26 6.33
CA MET A 10 5.29 0.54 5.36
C MET A 10 3.79 0.54 5.63
N GLN A 11 3.25 -0.56 6.14
CA GLN A 11 1.82 -0.72 6.34
C GLN A 11 1.49 -1.01 7.80
N ALA A 12 1.25 0.07 8.55
CA ALA A 12 0.79 0.02 9.92
C ALA A 12 -0.49 0.86 10.07
N HIS A 13 -1.54 0.24 10.60
CA HIS A 13 -2.83 0.90 10.73
C HIS A 13 -2.98 1.55 12.11
N TYR A 14 -3.47 2.79 12.08
CA TYR A 14 -3.88 3.53 13.27
C TYR A 14 -5.09 4.39 12.94
N ILE A 15 -6.13 4.31 13.76
CA ILE A 15 -7.29 5.19 13.68
C ILE A 15 -7.32 6.07 14.93
N PRO A 16 -7.15 7.39 14.80
CA PRO A 16 -7.31 8.30 15.91
C PRO A 16 -8.68 8.09 16.59
N PRO A 17 -8.76 8.09 17.94
CA PRO A 17 -10.02 7.87 18.64
C PRO A 17 -11.15 8.81 18.20
N GLU A 18 -10.81 10.07 17.88
CA GLU A 18 -11.74 11.06 17.37
C GLU A 18 -12.31 10.67 15.99
N ALA A 19 -11.49 10.11 15.10
CA ALA A 19 -11.91 9.64 13.80
C ALA A 19 -12.78 8.39 13.89
N LEU A 20 -12.51 7.54 14.88
CA LEU A 20 -13.25 6.29 15.07
C LEU A 20 -14.74 6.53 15.29
N SER A 21 -15.10 7.62 15.97
CA SER A 21 -16.50 8.00 16.19
C SER A 21 -17.24 8.36 14.89
N LEU A 22 -16.51 8.70 13.84
CA LEU A 22 -17.02 9.07 12.52
C LEU A 22 -17.18 7.87 11.57
N VAL A 23 -16.64 6.73 11.94
CA VAL A 23 -16.74 5.52 11.11
C VAL A 23 -18.22 5.09 11.06
N LYS A 24 -18.77 5.06 9.85
CA LYS A 24 -20.16 4.63 9.64
C LYS A 24 -20.28 3.14 9.93
N LYS A 25 -21.27 2.78 10.71
CA LYS A 25 -21.66 1.37 10.94
C LYS A 25 -22.29 0.81 9.67
N THR A 26 -21.46 0.41 8.75
CA THR A 26 -21.85 -0.26 7.50
C THR A 26 -21.62 -1.76 7.64
N ARG A 27 -22.05 -2.53 6.66
CA ARG A 27 -21.75 -3.96 6.59
C ARG A 27 -20.25 -4.24 6.51
N GLU A 28 -19.52 -3.37 5.83
CA GLU A 28 -18.06 -3.38 5.77
C GLU A 28 -17.43 -3.14 7.16
N TYR A 29 -18.02 -2.21 7.93
CA TYR A 29 -17.61 -1.97 9.32
C TYR A 29 -17.82 -3.23 10.16
N ASP A 30 -18.98 -3.86 10.08
CA ASP A 30 -19.27 -5.08 10.84
C ASP A 30 -18.32 -6.21 10.45
N TYR A 31 -17.93 -6.27 9.18
CA TYR A 31 -17.02 -7.28 8.68
C TYR A 31 -15.56 -7.05 9.11
N THR A 32 -15.12 -5.80 9.23
CA THR A 32 -13.73 -5.42 9.52
C THR A 32 -13.45 -5.15 10.99
N ILE A 33 -14.39 -4.47 11.67
CA ILE A 33 -14.20 -3.99 13.04
C ILE A 33 -15.22 -4.63 13.99
N GLY A 34 -16.46 -4.83 13.54
CA GLY A 34 -17.57 -5.32 14.36
C GLY A 34 -17.49 -6.80 14.71
N LEU A 35 -16.69 -7.60 14.01
CA LEU A 35 -16.56 -9.02 14.26
C LEU A 35 -15.79 -9.27 15.57
N LYS A 36 -16.35 -10.07 16.46
CA LYS A 36 -15.70 -10.44 17.75
C LYS A 36 -14.29 -11.01 17.57
N ARG A 37 -14.04 -11.73 16.47
CA ARG A 37 -12.71 -12.27 16.14
C ARG A 37 -11.65 -11.19 15.88
N LEU A 38 -12.07 -9.97 15.50
CA LEU A 38 -11.19 -8.82 15.27
C LEU A 38 -11.17 -7.84 16.46
N ALA A 39 -11.82 -8.17 17.58
CA ALA A 39 -11.91 -7.29 18.75
C ALA A 39 -10.52 -6.85 19.25
N LYS A 40 -9.55 -7.78 19.27
CA LYS A 40 -8.17 -7.47 19.66
C LYS A 40 -7.53 -6.45 18.73
N SER A 41 -7.67 -6.63 17.40
CA SER A 41 -7.15 -5.68 16.40
C SER A 41 -7.81 -4.32 16.53
N TYR A 42 -9.11 -4.29 16.81
CA TYR A 42 -9.85 -3.05 17.04
C TYR A 42 -9.36 -2.28 18.26
N ASP A 43 -9.00 -2.96 19.34
CA ASP A 43 -8.41 -2.31 20.52
C ASP A 43 -6.99 -1.81 20.26
N MET A 44 -6.22 -2.56 19.48
CA MET A 44 -4.84 -2.22 19.14
C MET A 44 -4.76 -1.05 18.15
N ILE A 45 -5.67 -0.95 17.16
CA ILE A 45 -5.61 0.06 16.09
C ILE A 45 -5.77 1.49 16.59
N LYS A 46 -6.36 1.70 17.76
CA LYS A 46 -6.60 3.03 18.37
C LYS A 46 -5.59 3.40 19.46
N ASP A 47 -4.68 2.49 19.82
CA ASP A 47 -3.76 2.65 20.96
C ASP A 47 -2.29 2.71 20.51
N ILE A 48 -1.77 3.93 20.40
CA ILE A 48 -0.36 4.19 20.06
C ILE A 48 0.61 3.62 21.07
N LYS A 49 0.27 3.57 22.37
CA LYS A 49 1.15 3.00 23.39
C LYS A 49 1.31 1.51 23.19
N THR A 50 0.24 0.81 22.87
CA THR A 50 0.28 -0.62 22.51
C THR A 50 1.06 -0.83 21.21
N HIS A 51 0.90 0.04 20.22
CA HIS A 51 1.66 -0.01 18.96
C HIS A 51 3.17 0.14 19.20
N LEU A 52 3.60 1.13 19.98
CA LEU A 52 5.01 1.32 20.34
C LEU A 52 5.60 0.09 21.03
N LYS A 53 4.90 -0.47 22.02
CA LYS A 53 5.35 -1.71 22.70
C LYS A 53 5.47 -2.87 21.73
N TRP A 54 4.55 -2.99 20.81
CA TRP A 54 4.58 -4.03 19.78
C TRP A 54 5.76 -3.84 18.82
N MET A 55 6.03 -2.60 18.37
CA MET A 55 7.19 -2.28 17.54
C MET A 55 8.50 -2.66 18.25
N ASP A 56 8.68 -2.24 19.51
CA ASP A 56 9.86 -2.55 20.31
C ASP A 56 10.04 -4.07 20.45
N ALA A 57 8.97 -4.78 20.76
CA ALA A 57 8.98 -6.23 20.87
C ALA A 57 9.18 -6.94 19.54
N SER A 58 8.87 -6.33 18.42
CA SER A 58 8.99 -6.87 17.04
C SER A 58 10.35 -6.56 16.39
N GLY A 59 11.08 -5.56 16.90
CA GLY A 59 12.31 -5.07 16.28
C GLY A 59 12.05 -4.14 15.09
N ILE A 60 10.94 -3.37 15.15
CA ILE A 60 10.59 -2.36 14.16
C ILE A 60 10.99 -0.99 14.70
N ASP A 61 11.82 -0.27 13.95
CA ASP A 61 12.32 1.03 14.38
C ASP A 61 11.32 2.15 14.10
N MET A 62 10.66 2.10 12.93
CA MET A 62 9.68 3.11 12.50
C MET A 62 8.50 2.46 11.81
N ALA A 63 7.32 3.05 11.91
CA ALA A 63 6.13 2.66 11.16
C ALA A 63 5.50 3.86 10.43
N ILE A 64 4.97 3.60 9.23
CA ILE A 64 4.24 4.59 8.44
C ILE A 64 2.75 4.33 8.63
N LEU A 65 2.09 5.29 9.29
CA LEU A 65 0.70 5.18 9.69
C LEU A 65 -0.24 5.48 8.54
N SER A 66 -1.20 4.60 8.31
CA SER A 66 -2.32 4.83 7.42
C SER A 66 -3.58 4.09 7.88
N THR A 67 -4.72 4.52 7.38
CA THR A 67 -6.01 3.82 7.52
C THR A 67 -6.85 4.01 6.26
N ALA A 68 -6.21 3.88 5.10
CA ALA A 68 -6.80 4.14 3.79
C ALA A 68 -8.14 3.42 3.56
N ALA A 69 -8.26 2.18 4.03
CA ALA A 69 -9.49 1.39 3.93
C ALA A 69 -10.75 2.10 4.46
N PHE A 70 -10.57 3.06 5.39
CA PHE A 70 -11.67 3.81 5.99
C PHE A 70 -11.91 5.18 5.35
N SER A 71 -11.11 5.61 4.37
CA SER A 71 -11.25 6.92 3.70
C SER A 71 -12.61 7.10 3.02
N ALA A 72 -13.29 6.01 2.66
CA ALA A 72 -14.65 6.04 2.13
C ALA A 72 -15.70 6.60 3.10
N ASN A 73 -15.37 6.82 4.39
CA ASN A 73 -16.25 7.52 5.35
C ASN A 73 -16.39 9.01 5.06
N GLY A 74 -15.58 9.56 4.16
CA GLY A 74 -15.73 10.89 3.61
C GLY A 74 -14.64 11.87 4.04
N PHE A 75 -14.72 13.08 3.50
CA PHE A 75 -13.68 14.09 3.65
C PHE A 75 -13.42 14.52 5.09
N HIS A 76 -14.48 14.67 5.90
CA HIS A 76 -14.31 15.04 7.31
C HIS A 76 -13.56 13.96 8.09
N PHE A 77 -13.85 12.69 7.84
CA PHE A 77 -13.09 11.58 8.42
C PHE A 77 -11.60 11.68 8.07
N CYS A 78 -11.29 11.91 6.79
CA CYS A 78 -9.90 12.05 6.34
C CYS A 78 -9.17 13.19 7.07
N LYS A 79 -9.80 14.35 7.21
CA LYS A 79 -9.22 15.49 7.96
C LYS A 79 -8.92 15.15 9.41
N VAL A 80 -9.87 14.52 10.11
CA VAL A 80 -9.69 14.14 11.52
C VAL A 80 -8.56 13.09 11.66
N CYS A 81 -8.43 12.16 10.70
CA CYS A 81 -7.31 11.23 10.67
C CYS A 81 -5.97 11.97 10.49
N ASN A 82 -5.89 12.91 9.55
CA ASN A 82 -4.69 13.70 9.30
C ASN A 82 -4.26 14.49 10.54
N ASP A 83 -5.20 15.13 11.22
CA ASP A 83 -4.94 15.84 12.49
C ASP A 83 -4.42 14.89 13.59
N GLY A 84 -5.00 13.70 13.68
CA GLY A 84 -4.58 12.68 14.65
C GLY A 84 -3.18 12.14 14.37
N TYR A 85 -2.82 11.89 13.11
CA TYR A 85 -1.47 11.48 12.74
C TYR A 85 -0.44 12.56 13.05
N SER A 86 -0.73 13.83 12.76
CA SER A 86 0.15 14.93 13.11
C SER A 86 0.45 14.98 14.61
N LYS A 87 -0.55 14.74 15.47
CA LYS A 87 -0.35 14.65 16.92
C LYS A 87 0.62 13.53 17.29
N VAL A 88 0.42 12.33 16.72
CA VAL A 88 1.28 11.17 17.00
C VAL A 88 2.71 11.41 16.54
N ILE A 89 2.90 11.95 15.33
CA ILE A 89 4.23 12.20 14.76
C ILE A 89 4.98 13.25 15.58
N LYS A 90 4.31 14.30 16.03
CA LYS A 90 4.93 15.32 16.88
C LYS A 90 5.36 14.76 18.25
N GLN A 91 4.64 13.78 18.78
CA GLN A 91 4.98 13.11 20.03
C GLN A 91 6.09 12.04 19.87
N HIS A 92 6.17 11.41 18.72
CA HIS A 92 7.08 10.29 18.45
C HIS A 92 7.72 10.41 17.06
N PRO A 93 8.49 11.51 16.78
CA PRO A 93 8.98 11.83 15.43
C PRO A 93 9.95 10.78 14.86
N ASP A 94 10.66 10.06 15.74
CA ASP A 94 11.62 9.02 15.39
C ASP A 94 10.97 7.63 15.22
N ARG A 95 9.69 7.51 15.57
CA ARG A 95 8.99 6.22 15.55
C ARG A 95 7.88 6.16 14.52
N PHE A 96 7.30 7.28 14.13
CA PHE A 96 6.17 7.32 13.21
C PHE A 96 6.34 8.37 12.13
N LYS A 97 5.90 7.99 10.93
CA LYS A 97 5.47 8.90 9.85
C LYS A 97 4.00 8.63 9.57
N GLY A 98 3.33 9.54 8.90
CA GLY A 98 1.91 9.37 8.57
C GLY A 98 1.62 9.85 7.17
N MET A 99 0.69 9.17 6.51
CA MET A 99 0.22 9.54 5.19
C MET A 99 -1.00 10.43 5.24
N ILE A 100 -1.15 11.24 4.22
CA ILE A 100 -2.30 12.14 4.03
C ILE A 100 -3.48 11.32 3.50
N HIS A 101 -4.60 11.35 4.21
CA HIS A 101 -5.85 10.74 3.77
C HIS A 101 -6.67 11.75 2.98
N VAL A 102 -7.25 11.29 1.89
CA VAL A 102 -8.05 12.07 0.95
C VAL A 102 -9.36 11.34 0.62
N TYR A 103 -10.33 12.11 0.14
CA TYR A 103 -11.61 11.58 -0.32
C TYR A 103 -11.90 12.12 -1.73
N PRO A 104 -11.70 11.35 -2.81
CA PRO A 104 -11.74 11.86 -4.18
C PRO A 104 -12.98 12.66 -4.53
N TYR A 105 -14.16 12.26 -4.02
CA TYR A 105 -15.41 13.00 -4.24
C TYR A 105 -15.43 14.41 -3.62
N ALA A 106 -14.45 14.76 -2.79
CA ALA A 106 -14.29 16.14 -2.28
C ALA A 106 -13.62 17.07 -3.30
N LYS A 107 -13.20 16.54 -4.47
CA LYS A 107 -12.64 17.31 -5.60
C LYS A 107 -11.50 18.24 -5.13
N ASP A 108 -11.57 19.54 -5.44
CA ASP A 108 -10.51 20.51 -5.16
C ASP A 108 -10.21 20.69 -3.65
N LYS A 109 -11.14 20.37 -2.76
CA LYS A 109 -10.86 20.37 -1.31
C LYS A 109 -9.72 19.45 -0.92
N ASN A 110 -9.45 18.40 -1.73
CA ASN A 110 -8.30 17.54 -1.51
C ASN A 110 -6.98 18.29 -1.71
N LYS A 111 -6.90 19.25 -2.64
CA LYS A 111 -5.69 20.04 -2.86
C LYS A 111 -5.31 20.84 -1.62
N ASP A 112 -6.30 21.52 -1.02
CA ASP A 112 -6.09 22.29 0.20
C ASP A 112 -5.68 21.41 1.36
N GLU A 113 -6.31 20.22 1.48
CA GLU A 113 -6.00 19.28 2.55
C GLU A 113 -4.63 18.62 2.36
N ILE A 114 -4.23 18.31 1.14
CA ILE A 114 -2.89 17.78 0.86
C ILE A 114 -1.84 18.84 1.17
N LYS A 115 -2.04 20.09 0.73
CA LYS A 115 -1.17 21.19 1.06
C LYS A 115 -1.02 21.35 2.57
N ARG A 116 -2.15 21.38 3.30
CA ARG A 116 -2.15 21.44 4.77
C ARG A 116 -1.40 20.27 5.40
N GLY A 117 -1.63 19.06 4.87
CA GLY A 117 -0.97 17.83 5.31
C GLY A 117 0.56 17.95 5.28
N VAL A 118 1.10 18.46 4.19
CA VAL A 118 2.55 18.65 4.03
C VAL A 118 3.07 19.83 4.84
N GLU A 119 2.49 21.02 4.66
CA GLU A 119 3.07 22.28 5.15
C GLU A 119 2.83 22.52 6.64
N GLU A 120 1.71 22.03 7.21
CA GLU A 120 1.32 22.30 8.59
C GLU A 120 1.36 21.07 9.50
N LEU A 121 1.00 19.89 8.94
CA LEU A 121 0.83 18.68 9.72
C LEU A 121 2.07 17.77 9.73
N GLY A 122 3.02 17.96 8.82
CA GLY A 122 4.23 17.15 8.72
C GLY A 122 3.98 15.74 8.20
N LEU A 123 2.90 15.53 7.43
CA LEU A 123 2.56 14.28 6.79
C LEU A 123 3.26 14.16 5.43
N TRP A 124 3.46 12.93 4.96
CA TRP A 124 4.12 12.68 3.69
C TRP A 124 3.60 11.42 3.02
N GLY A 125 3.38 11.49 1.68
CA GLY A 125 2.69 10.45 0.93
C GLY A 125 1.17 10.57 1.04
N ILE A 126 0.47 10.10 0.03
CA ILE A 126 -1.00 10.17 -0.04
C ILE A 126 -1.57 8.76 -0.02
N ALA A 127 -2.42 8.45 0.95
CA ALA A 127 -3.05 7.15 1.08
C ALA A 127 -4.44 7.15 0.42
N VAL A 128 -4.64 6.23 -0.53
CA VAL A 128 -5.90 6.01 -1.24
C VAL A 128 -6.26 4.51 -1.20
N VAL A 129 -7.51 4.19 -1.55
CA VAL A 129 -7.92 2.79 -1.73
C VAL A 129 -7.97 2.42 -3.21
N SER A 130 -7.83 1.14 -3.49
CA SER A 130 -7.86 0.55 -4.83
C SER A 130 -9.15 0.84 -5.61
N SER A 131 -10.26 1.10 -4.92
CA SER A 131 -11.52 1.55 -5.50
C SER A 131 -12.41 2.26 -4.48
N TYR A 132 -13.20 3.23 -4.93
CA TYR A 132 -14.18 3.96 -4.12
C TYR A 132 -15.58 3.67 -4.66
N LYS A 133 -16.32 2.73 -4.09
CA LYS A 133 -17.60 2.24 -4.64
C LYS A 133 -17.43 1.77 -6.09
N ASP A 134 -17.99 2.50 -7.05
CA ASP A 134 -17.89 2.19 -8.48
C ASP A 134 -16.79 2.99 -9.20
N MET A 135 -16.04 3.82 -8.48
CA MET A 135 -14.95 4.62 -9.03
C MET A 135 -13.62 3.85 -8.95
N THR A 136 -12.94 3.77 -10.05
CA THR A 136 -11.58 3.21 -10.20
C THR A 136 -10.52 4.28 -9.97
N ILE A 137 -9.27 3.88 -9.75
CA ILE A 137 -8.19 4.82 -9.47
C ILE A 137 -7.74 5.63 -10.68
N ASP A 138 -8.09 5.21 -11.89
CA ASP A 138 -7.83 5.95 -13.15
C ASP A 138 -8.92 6.97 -13.49
N SER A 139 -9.95 7.09 -12.64
CA SER A 139 -11.00 8.10 -12.77
C SER A 139 -10.43 9.52 -12.75
N PRO A 140 -10.95 10.44 -13.59
CA PRO A 140 -10.56 11.88 -13.55
C PRO A 140 -10.79 12.56 -12.20
N LEU A 141 -11.63 12.01 -11.31
CA LEU A 141 -11.79 12.50 -9.95
C LEU A 141 -10.53 12.35 -9.09
N MET A 142 -9.61 11.48 -9.49
CA MET A 142 -8.31 11.30 -8.85
C MET A 142 -7.25 12.31 -9.31
N ASP A 143 -7.43 12.95 -10.48
CA ASP A 143 -6.43 13.82 -11.09
C ASP A 143 -5.93 14.94 -10.17
N PRO A 144 -6.79 15.65 -9.41
CA PRO A 144 -6.31 16.66 -8.46
C PRO A 144 -5.35 16.09 -7.40
N ILE A 145 -5.56 14.85 -6.98
CA ILE A 145 -4.73 14.15 -5.98
C ILE A 145 -3.37 13.81 -6.61
N TYR A 146 -3.36 13.28 -7.83
CA TYR A 146 -2.13 12.93 -8.55
C TYR A 146 -1.28 14.15 -8.89
N GLN A 147 -1.91 15.26 -9.29
CA GLN A 147 -1.22 16.55 -9.52
C GLN A 147 -0.49 17.01 -8.24
N MET A 148 -1.14 16.95 -7.09
CA MET A 148 -0.53 17.33 -5.82
C MET A 148 0.59 16.37 -5.40
N ALA A 149 0.42 15.06 -5.65
CA ALA A 149 1.48 14.09 -5.38
C ALA A 149 2.76 14.39 -6.18
N ILE A 150 2.61 14.74 -7.47
CA ILE A 150 3.73 15.15 -8.33
C ILE A 150 4.33 16.48 -7.85
N GLN A 151 3.49 17.47 -7.56
CA GLN A 151 3.94 18.79 -7.10
C GLN A 151 4.84 18.70 -5.86
N TYR A 152 4.49 17.82 -4.91
CA TYR A 152 5.26 17.62 -3.69
C TYR A 152 6.25 16.44 -3.78
N GLN A 153 6.36 15.78 -4.92
CA GLN A 153 7.22 14.61 -5.15
C GLN A 153 6.96 13.48 -4.13
N MET A 154 5.69 13.25 -3.82
CA MET A 154 5.23 12.25 -2.85
C MET A 154 4.74 10.99 -3.54
N PRO A 155 4.94 9.80 -2.95
CA PRO A 155 4.30 8.58 -3.42
C PRO A 155 2.80 8.57 -3.11
N VAL A 156 2.03 7.93 -3.99
CA VAL A 156 0.64 7.54 -3.71
C VAL A 156 0.64 6.08 -3.24
N TYR A 157 0.12 5.84 -2.06
CA TYR A 157 -0.04 4.50 -1.49
C TYR A 157 -1.45 3.98 -1.79
N ILE A 158 -1.53 2.84 -2.47
CA ILE A 158 -2.78 2.21 -2.86
C ILE A 158 -3.01 0.98 -1.98
N HIS A 159 -4.00 1.07 -1.09
CA HIS A 159 -4.41 0.02 -0.17
C HIS A 159 -5.66 -0.70 -0.70
N PRO A 160 -5.81 -2.04 -0.55
CA PRO A 160 -7.00 -2.72 -1.02
C PRO A 160 -8.25 -2.25 -0.28
N THR A 161 -9.34 -2.12 -1.02
CA THR A 161 -10.66 -1.89 -0.42
C THR A 161 -11.35 -3.22 -0.11
N ILE A 162 -12.19 -3.23 0.91
CA ILE A 162 -12.97 -4.42 1.26
C ILE A 162 -14.33 -4.32 0.57
N ARG A 163 -14.58 -5.23 -0.38
CA ARG A 163 -15.83 -5.29 -1.15
C ARG A 163 -16.57 -6.59 -0.88
N ILE A 164 -17.39 -6.57 0.16
CA ILE A 164 -18.10 -7.78 0.65
C ILE A 164 -18.99 -8.40 -0.42
N LYS A 165 -19.66 -7.57 -1.24
CA LYS A 165 -20.57 -8.06 -2.26
C LYS A 165 -19.90 -8.53 -3.55
N LEU A 166 -18.60 -8.29 -3.71
CA LEU A 166 -17.90 -8.67 -4.93
C LEU A 166 -17.77 -10.20 -5.00
N TRP A 167 -18.37 -10.80 -6.04
CA TRP A 167 -18.29 -12.24 -6.31
C TRP A 167 -18.59 -13.15 -5.12
N GLY A 168 -19.62 -12.82 -4.35
CA GLY A 168 -19.99 -13.61 -3.19
C GLY A 168 -19.02 -13.50 -2.02
N GLY A 169 -18.34 -12.37 -1.88
CA GLY A 169 -17.34 -12.10 -0.83
C GLY A 169 -17.83 -12.35 0.60
N GLU A 170 -19.15 -12.44 0.80
CA GLU A 170 -19.78 -12.81 2.08
C GLU A 170 -19.56 -14.28 2.46
N ARG A 171 -19.22 -15.13 1.49
CA ARG A 171 -19.04 -16.57 1.68
C ARG A 171 -17.56 -16.87 1.84
N TYR A 172 -17.22 -17.78 2.75
CA TYR A 172 -15.88 -18.34 2.92
C TYR A 172 -14.79 -17.28 3.15
N ASP A 173 -15.14 -16.14 3.72
CA ASP A 173 -14.24 -14.99 3.90
C ASP A 173 -13.59 -14.46 2.60
N LEU A 174 -14.25 -14.66 1.45
CA LEU A 174 -13.71 -14.26 0.15
C LEU A 174 -13.40 -12.76 0.06
N ALA A 175 -14.17 -11.92 0.76
CA ALA A 175 -13.89 -10.48 0.81
C ALA A 175 -12.51 -10.17 1.40
N MET A 176 -12.06 -10.96 2.39
CA MET A 176 -10.79 -10.77 3.08
C MET A 176 -9.63 -11.54 2.46
N THR A 177 -9.92 -12.59 1.70
CA THR A 177 -8.89 -13.50 1.18
C THR A 177 -8.58 -13.29 -0.29
N LEU A 178 -9.58 -13.13 -1.14
CA LEU A 178 -9.38 -13.09 -2.59
C LEU A 178 -9.91 -11.80 -3.24
N ALA A 179 -11.10 -11.33 -2.85
CA ALA A 179 -11.72 -10.20 -3.53
C ALA A 179 -10.92 -8.90 -3.34
N ARG A 180 -10.38 -8.66 -2.15
CA ARG A 180 -9.50 -7.51 -1.89
C ARG A 180 -8.18 -7.59 -2.68
N GLU A 181 -7.61 -8.78 -2.81
CA GLU A 181 -6.37 -8.98 -3.56
C GLU A 181 -6.60 -8.81 -5.07
N TYR A 182 -7.73 -9.28 -5.57
CA TYR A 182 -8.14 -9.00 -6.96
C TYR A 182 -8.33 -7.50 -7.20
N ASP A 183 -8.98 -6.78 -6.28
CA ASP A 183 -9.24 -5.34 -6.44
C ASP A 183 -7.94 -4.52 -6.51
N ILE A 184 -6.94 -4.86 -5.70
CA ILE A 184 -5.64 -4.20 -5.77
C ILE A 184 -4.84 -4.61 -7.01
N ALA A 185 -4.89 -5.88 -7.43
CA ALA A 185 -4.25 -6.31 -8.68
C ALA A 185 -4.87 -5.62 -9.90
N LYS A 186 -6.19 -5.47 -9.91
CA LYS A 186 -6.91 -4.69 -10.92
C LYS A 186 -6.45 -3.24 -10.92
N SER A 187 -6.38 -2.60 -9.75
CA SER A 187 -5.96 -1.20 -9.64
C SER A 187 -4.50 -0.99 -10.09
N PHE A 188 -3.64 -1.98 -9.92
CA PHE A 188 -2.28 -1.95 -10.49
C PHE A 188 -2.31 -1.85 -12.03
N VAL A 189 -3.17 -2.62 -12.69
CA VAL A 189 -3.33 -2.56 -14.16
C VAL A 189 -3.92 -1.20 -14.58
N GLU A 190 -4.93 -0.71 -13.87
CA GLU A 190 -5.51 0.64 -14.09
C GLU A 190 -4.47 1.74 -13.92
N PHE A 191 -3.57 1.61 -12.94
CA PHE A 191 -2.49 2.57 -12.73
C PHE A 191 -1.52 2.60 -13.90
N ILE A 192 -1.09 1.43 -14.38
CA ILE A 192 -0.17 1.30 -15.52
C ILE A 192 -0.76 1.91 -16.80
N TYR A 193 -2.03 1.63 -17.07
CA TYR A 193 -2.65 1.95 -18.36
C TYR A 193 -3.52 3.21 -18.35
N GLY A 194 -4.09 3.56 -17.21
CA GLY A 194 -4.99 4.71 -17.09
C GLY A 194 -4.37 5.92 -16.40
N VAL A 195 -3.47 5.71 -15.43
CA VAL A 195 -2.87 6.80 -14.64
C VAL A 195 -1.52 7.24 -15.18
N LEU A 196 -0.55 6.34 -15.32
CA LEU A 196 0.81 6.69 -15.74
C LEU A 196 0.92 7.40 -17.10
N PRO A 197 0.09 7.11 -18.13
CA PRO A 197 0.11 7.88 -19.37
C PRO A 197 -0.23 9.36 -19.18
N ARG A 198 -1.11 9.68 -18.22
CA ARG A 198 -1.50 11.06 -17.90
C ARG A 198 -0.54 11.71 -16.89
N PHE A 199 0.07 10.91 -16.04
CA PHE A 199 0.94 11.35 -14.95
C PHE A 199 2.24 10.54 -14.90
N PRO A 200 3.12 10.68 -15.90
CA PRO A 200 4.31 9.82 -16.06
C PRO A 200 5.35 10.00 -14.94
N GLU A 201 5.29 11.07 -14.18
CA GLU A 201 6.20 11.35 -13.05
C GLU A 201 5.71 10.77 -11.73
N LEU A 202 4.46 10.31 -11.68
CA LEU A 202 3.85 9.81 -10.46
C LEU A 202 4.55 8.53 -9.99
N THR A 203 4.81 8.46 -8.67
CA THR A 203 5.30 7.25 -8.00
C THR A 203 4.19 6.64 -7.16
N ALA A 204 4.16 5.31 -7.09
CA ALA A 204 3.14 4.60 -6.33
C ALA A 204 3.75 3.47 -5.48
N ILE A 205 3.06 3.16 -4.38
CA ILE A 205 3.32 1.98 -3.56
C ILE A 205 2.02 1.19 -3.49
N PHE A 206 2.05 -0.07 -3.91
CA PHE A 206 0.91 -0.97 -3.82
C PHE A 206 1.06 -1.91 -2.64
N ALA A 207 0.02 -2.02 -1.83
CA ALA A 207 -0.03 -2.98 -0.75
C ALA A 207 -0.04 -4.43 -1.27
N HIS A 208 0.33 -5.40 -0.41
CA HIS A 208 0.19 -6.84 -0.61
C HIS A 208 0.90 -7.36 -1.88
N PHE A 209 2.08 -6.83 -2.17
CA PHE A 209 2.76 -7.10 -3.44
C PHE A 209 1.83 -6.95 -4.66
N GLY A 210 0.96 -5.91 -4.64
CA GLY A 210 0.02 -5.63 -5.72
C GLY A 210 -1.01 -6.74 -5.93
N GLY A 211 -1.51 -7.36 -4.85
CA GLY A 211 -2.48 -8.45 -4.92
C GLY A 211 -1.87 -9.75 -5.42
N GLY A 212 -0.66 -10.08 -5.00
CA GLY A 212 0.03 -11.31 -5.41
C GLY A 212 0.74 -11.21 -6.77
N LEU A 213 1.13 -10.02 -7.17
CA LEU A 213 1.81 -9.75 -8.44
C LEU A 213 3.05 -10.64 -8.71
N PRO A 214 3.86 -11.11 -7.71
CA PRO A 214 4.93 -12.06 -7.98
C PRO A 214 4.47 -13.29 -8.76
N ALA A 215 3.27 -13.79 -8.48
CA ALA A 215 2.69 -14.94 -9.21
C ALA A 215 2.02 -14.53 -10.54
N LEU A 216 1.50 -13.30 -10.64
CA LEU A 216 0.70 -12.85 -11.79
C LEU A 216 1.53 -12.13 -12.85
N LYS A 217 2.73 -11.65 -12.50
CA LYS A 217 3.56 -10.81 -13.39
C LYS A 217 3.80 -11.45 -14.75
N GLY A 218 4.17 -12.74 -14.79
CA GLY A 218 4.42 -13.43 -16.04
C GLY A 218 3.19 -13.46 -16.96
N ARG A 219 1.99 -13.65 -16.39
CA ARG A 219 0.74 -13.61 -17.15
C ARG A 219 0.46 -12.23 -17.72
N LEU A 220 0.67 -11.17 -16.90
CA LEU A 220 0.49 -9.80 -17.37
C LEU A 220 1.47 -9.45 -18.49
N LEU A 221 2.75 -9.78 -18.33
CA LEU A 221 3.77 -9.56 -19.36
C LEU A 221 3.42 -10.26 -20.67
N ALA A 222 2.99 -11.52 -20.61
CA ALA A 222 2.60 -12.30 -21.79
C ALA A 222 1.40 -11.68 -22.52
N TRP A 223 0.34 -11.36 -21.80
CA TRP A 223 -0.89 -10.78 -22.37
C TRP A 223 -0.69 -9.38 -22.93
N HIS A 224 0.23 -8.59 -22.34
CA HIS A 224 0.58 -7.26 -22.82
C HIS A 224 1.79 -7.27 -23.78
N ARG A 225 2.17 -8.41 -24.33
CA ARG A 225 3.28 -8.59 -25.29
C ARG A 225 4.57 -7.88 -24.89
N SER A 226 4.89 -7.90 -23.60
CA SER A 226 6.11 -7.30 -23.10
C SER A 226 7.35 -7.99 -23.66
N LYS A 227 8.40 -7.21 -23.94
CA LYS A 227 9.72 -7.73 -24.33
C LYS A 227 10.42 -8.49 -23.20
N ASP A 228 9.98 -8.27 -21.96
CA ASP A 228 10.60 -8.84 -20.77
C ASP A 228 10.25 -10.30 -20.54
N ILE A 229 9.31 -10.88 -21.33
CA ILE A 229 8.98 -12.30 -21.23
C ILE A 229 9.68 -13.10 -22.34
N PRO A 230 10.32 -14.24 -22.00
CA PRO A 230 11.05 -15.07 -22.98
C PRO A 230 10.09 -15.94 -23.81
N LEU A 231 9.14 -15.31 -24.49
CA LEU A 231 8.21 -15.97 -25.41
C LEU A 231 8.34 -15.32 -26.81
N PRO A 232 8.18 -16.10 -27.89
CA PRO A 232 8.06 -15.55 -29.23
C PRO A 232 6.96 -14.50 -29.32
N ALA A 233 7.10 -13.50 -30.21
CA ALA A 233 6.14 -12.41 -30.32
C ALA A 233 4.71 -12.92 -30.64
N GLU A 234 4.62 -13.97 -31.46
CA GLU A 234 3.37 -14.64 -31.85
C GLU A 234 2.67 -15.35 -30.67
N ASP A 235 3.43 -15.76 -29.65
CA ASP A 235 2.91 -16.43 -28.46
C ASP A 235 2.58 -15.46 -27.31
N ARG A 236 2.84 -14.17 -27.50
CA ARG A 236 2.59 -13.14 -26.49
C ARG A 236 1.22 -12.50 -26.66
N GLY A 237 0.28 -12.90 -25.83
CA GLY A 237 -1.05 -12.31 -25.77
C GLY A 237 -1.88 -12.54 -27.04
N HIS A 238 -3.15 -12.64 -26.87
CA HIS A 238 -4.09 -12.89 -27.93
C HIS A 238 -5.25 -11.89 -27.90
N GLY A 239 -5.65 -11.41 -29.10
CA GLY A 239 -6.92 -10.72 -29.31
C GLY A 239 -7.06 -9.35 -28.68
N PHE A 240 -8.22 -9.10 -28.19
CA PHE A 240 -8.77 -7.79 -27.81
C PHE A 240 -7.89 -6.94 -26.89
N ALA A 241 -7.29 -7.55 -25.85
CA ALA A 241 -6.46 -6.79 -24.92
C ALA A 241 -5.21 -6.19 -25.55
N VAL A 242 -4.67 -6.85 -26.56
CA VAL A 242 -3.48 -6.38 -27.30
C VAL A 242 -3.83 -5.21 -28.22
N ASP A 243 -4.95 -5.30 -28.90
CA ASP A 243 -5.37 -4.26 -29.82
C ASP A 243 -5.76 -2.99 -29.04
N GLN A 244 -6.47 -3.15 -27.94
CA GLN A 244 -6.77 -2.07 -27.02
C GLN A 244 -5.50 -1.45 -26.40
N ALA A 245 -4.52 -2.26 -26.03
CA ALA A 245 -3.24 -1.77 -25.52
C ALA A 245 -2.46 -0.99 -26.60
N LYS A 246 -2.51 -1.43 -27.88
CA LYS A 246 -1.91 -0.71 -29.01
C LYS A 246 -2.56 0.64 -29.24
N GLU A 247 -3.89 0.70 -29.23
CA GLU A 247 -4.66 1.95 -29.38
C GLU A 247 -4.30 2.95 -28.28
N LEU A 248 -4.00 2.47 -27.08
CA LEU A 248 -3.57 3.27 -25.95
C LEU A 248 -2.06 3.59 -25.95
N GLY A 249 -1.30 3.13 -26.95
CA GLY A 249 0.14 3.36 -27.06
C GLY A 249 0.98 2.63 -25.99
N LEU A 250 0.50 1.49 -25.47
CA LEU A 250 0.98 0.90 -24.20
C LEU A 250 1.77 -0.41 -24.38
N VAL A 251 1.98 -0.88 -25.61
CA VAL A 251 2.38 -2.27 -25.90
C VAL A 251 3.84 -2.58 -25.55
N ASP A 252 4.73 -1.61 -25.50
CA ASP A 252 6.17 -1.94 -25.54
C ASP A 252 6.98 -1.66 -24.28
N ASP A 253 6.38 -1.14 -23.17
CA ASP A 253 7.18 -0.65 -22.05
C ASP A 253 6.61 -0.95 -20.65
N PHE A 254 6.03 -2.14 -20.48
CA PHE A 254 5.52 -2.55 -19.16
C PHE A 254 6.63 -2.56 -18.09
N GLY A 255 7.84 -3.03 -18.45
CA GLY A 255 8.98 -3.10 -17.54
C GLY A 255 9.46 -1.72 -17.09
N SER A 256 9.51 -0.72 -17.97
CA SER A 256 9.93 0.65 -17.60
C SER A 256 8.94 1.32 -16.65
N LYS A 257 7.64 1.01 -16.78
CA LYS A 257 6.59 1.54 -15.92
C LYS A 257 6.73 1.02 -14.48
N LEU A 258 7.23 -0.19 -14.29
CA LEU A 258 7.51 -0.75 -12.96
C LEU A 258 8.52 0.09 -12.17
N LYS A 259 9.43 0.82 -12.84
CA LYS A 259 10.43 1.66 -12.16
C LYS A 259 9.84 2.75 -11.26
N LYS A 260 8.59 3.11 -11.47
CA LYS A 260 7.84 4.11 -10.69
C LYS A 260 7.02 3.50 -9.56
N ILE A 261 7.04 2.18 -9.43
CA ILE A 261 6.14 1.45 -8.55
C ILE A 261 6.94 0.64 -7.54
N SER A 262 6.52 0.73 -6.30
CA SER A 262 6.98 -0.11 -5.20
C SER A 262 5.82 -0.93 -4.64
N PHE A 263 6.15 -1.97 -3.88
CA PHE A 263 5.19 -2.91 -3.32
C PHE A 263 5.55 -3.24 -1.88
N ASP A 264 4.58 -3.23 -0.97
CA ASP A 264 4.82 -3.73 0.37
C ASP A 264 4.45 -5.21 0.53
N SER A 265 4.98 -5.81 1.58
CA SER A 265 4.84 -7.23 1.88
C SER A 265 3.70 -7.59 2.83
N ALA A 266 2.85 -6.63 3.18
CA ALA A 266 1.71 -6.87 4.07
C ALA A 266 0.63 -7.74 3.43
N GLY A 267 -0.36 -8.13 4.20
CA GLY A 267 -1.56 -8.82 3.71
C GLY A 267 -1.37 -10.29 3.28
N LEU A 268 -0.18 -10.85 3.44
CA LEU A 268 0.16 -12.20 2.99
C LEU A 268 0.61 -13.13 4.13
N GLY A 269 0.27 -12.78 5.37
CA GLY A 269 0.54 -13.59 6.56
C GLY A 269 2.02 -13.88 6.81
N GLY A 270 2.93 -13.08 6.23
CA GLY A 270 4.36 -13.34 6.34
C GLY A 270 4.82 -14.62 5.63
N TRP A 271 4.10 -15.09 4.61
CA TRP A 271 4.39 -16.33 3.88
C TRP A 271 5.73 -16.25 3.13
N LEU A 272 6.78 -16.88 3.67
CA LEU A 272 8.16 -16.80 3.16
C LEU A 272 8.34 -17.16 1.69
N PRO A 273 7.66 -18.18 1.12
CA PRO A 273 7.78 -18.47 -0.32
C PRO A 273 7.41 -17.29 -1.22
N VAL A 274 6.36 -16.52 -0.87
CA VAL A 274 5.99 -15.33 -1.66
C VAL A 274 6.99 -14.19 -1.44
N MET A 275 7.55 -14.03 -0.23
CA MET A 275 8.62 -13.06 0.03
C MET A 275 9.82 -13.33 -0.87
N LYS A 276 10.27 -14.59 -0.94
CA LYS A 276 11.37 -14.99 -1.83
C LYS A 276 11.05 -14.72 -3.29
N SER A 277 9.87 -15.14 -3.74
CA SER A 277 9.39 -14.89 -5.09
C SER A 277 9.32 -13.40 -5.43
N ALA A 278 9.01 -12.53 -4.47
CA ALA A 278 8.98 -11.09 -4.69
C ALA A 278 10.36 -10.51 -5.00
N PHE A 279 11.42 -10.96 -4.30
CA PHE A 279 12.78 -10.58 -4.65
C PHE A 279 13.16 -10.96 -6.08
N GLU A 280 12.74 -12.15 -6.52
CA GLU A 280 13.03 -12.66 -7.87
C GLU A 280 12.16 -11.98 -8.94
N ALA A 281 10.85 -11.87 -8.70
CA ALA A 281 9.89 -11.42 -9.71
C ALA A 281 9.78 -9.89 -9.80
N LEU A 282 9.83 -9.17 -8.68
CA LEU A 282 9.66 -7.71 -8.64
C LEU A 282 11.00 -6.99 -8.56
N GLY A 283 12.01 -7.61 -7.93
CA GLY A 283 13.31 -7.03 -7.68
C GLY A 283 13.39 -6.22 -6.38
N ALA A 284 14.56 -6.27 -5.75
CA ALA A 284 14.80 -5.66 -4.45
C ALA A 284 14.58 -4.13 -4.40
N ASP A 285 14.71 -3.45 -5.54
CA ASP A 285 14.52 -2.00 -5.63
C ASP A 285 13.04 -1.57 -5.57
N HIS A 286 12.12 -2.53 -5.70
CA HIS A 286 10.68 -2.29 -5.81
C HIS A 286 9.87 -2.83 -4.64
N ILE A 287 10.49 -3.48 -3.67
CA ILE A 287 9.77 -4.10 -2.55
C ILE A 287 10.16 -3.48 -1.22
N CYS A 288 9.22 -3.41 -0.29
CA CYS A 288 9.44 -2.95 1.07
C CYS A 288 8.68 -3.79 2.10
N PHE A 289 9.16 -3.76 3.35
CA PHE A 289 8.53 -4.46 4.44
C PHE A 289 7.23 -3.77 4.86
N GLY A 290 6.18 -4.56 5.08
CA GLY A 290 4.90 -4.17 5.65
C GLY A 290 4.35 -5.29 6.53
N SER A 291 3.75 -4.94 7.68
CA SER A 291 3.25 -5.90 8.65
C SER A 291 1.74 -6.10 8.64
N ASP A 292 0.98 -5.17 8.09
CA ASP A 292 -0.48 -5.07 8.22
C ASP A 292 -0.95 -5.00 9.70
N TYR A 293 -0.09 -4.42 10.58
CA TYR A 293 -0.47 -4.22 11.98
C TYR A 293 -1.75 -3.36 12.08
N PRO A 294 -2.74 -3.71 12.91
CA PRO A 294 -2.80 -4.88 13.81
C PRO A 294 -3.64 -6.05 13.25
N TYR A 295 -3.88 -6.11 11.94
CA TYR A 295 -4.74 -7.15 11.35
C TYR A 295 -4.00 -8.45 11.09
N GLU A 296 -2.73 -8.34 10.68
CA GLU A 296 -1.80 -9.45 10.55
C GLU A 296 -0.62 -9.26 11.50
N LEU A 297 0.20 -10.26 11.62
CA LEU A 297 1.45 -10.24 12.41
C LEU A 297 1.32 -9.59 13.80
N MET A 298 0.16 -9.75 14.46
CA MET A 298 -0.12 -9.14 15.76
C MET A 298 0.85 -9.57 16.88
N GLU A 299 1.41 -10.76 16.78
CA GLU A 299 2.33 -11.28 17.78
C GLU A 299 3.78 -10.97 17.41
N PRO A 300 4.52 -10.22 18.22
CA PRO A 300 5.89 -9.78 17.89
C PRO A 300 6.85 -10.92 17.51
N LYS A 301 6.66 -12.11 18.10
CA LYS A 301 7.48 -13.29 17.80
C LYS A 301 7.44 -13.69 16.32
N TYR A 302 6.29 -13.52 15.64
CA TYR A 302 6.16 -13.84 14.22
C TYR A 302 6.88 -12.81 13.35
N VAL A 303 6.80 -11.52 13.70
CA VAL A 303 7.55 -10.46 13.01
C VAL A 303 9.06 -10.71 13.15
N LYS A 304 9.53 -10.97 14.37
CA LYS A 304 10.95 -11.32 14.58
C LYS A 304 11.39 -12.52 13.75
N LYS A 305 10.52 -13.53 13.69
CA LYS A 305 10.82 -14.74 12.88
C LYS A 305 10.92 -14.40 11.40
N ILE A 306 10.01 -13.60 10.86
CA ILE A 306 10.04 -13.19 9.46
C ILE A 306 11.31 -12.38 9.16
N ILE A 307 11.64 -11.40 9.99
CA ILE A 307 12.87 -10.62 9.85
C ILE A 307 14.11 -11.52 9.89
N TYR A 308 14.14 -12.47 10.83
CA TYR A 308 15.22 -13.45 10.94
C TYR A 308 15.34 -14.32 9.68
N ASP A 309 14.22 -14.85 9.19
CA ASP A 309 14.21 -15.75 8.04
C ASP A 309 14.60 -15.00 6.74
N ILE A 310 14.11 -13.78 6.52
CA ILE A 310 14.48 -12.96 5.35
C ILE A 310 15.97 -12.62 5.37
N ASN A 311 16.54 -12.34 6.56
CA ASN A 311 17.98 -12.10 6.69
C ASN A 311 18.82 -13.33 6.31
N ARG A 312 18.23 -14.52 6.25
CA ARG A 312 18.88 -15.79 5.83
C ARG A 312 18.59 -16.15 4.37
N PHE A 313 17.79 -15.38 3.65
CA PHE A 313 17.62 -15.58 2.22
C PHE A 313 18.95 -15.45 1.48
N ASP A 314 19.11 -16.25 0.45
CA ASP A 314 20.26 -16.16 -0.48
C ASP A 314 20.03 -14.98 -1.46
N VAL A 315 20.12 -13.78 -0.90
CA VAL A 315 20.08 -12.51 -1.64
C VAL A 315 21.14 -11.57 -1.06
N PRO A 316 21.69 -10.64 -1.85
CA PRO A 316 22.71 -9.72 -1.38
C PRO A 316 22.28 -8.93 -0.14
N PRO A 317 23.17 -8.69 0.84
CA PRO A 317 22.85 -7.90 2.04
C PRO A 317 22.27 -6.52 1.72
N LYS A 318 22.74 -5.87 0.66
CA LYS A 318 22.22 -4.58 0.19
C LYS A 318 20.76 -4.67 -0.26
N ASP A 319 20.33 -5.78 -0.82
CA ASP A 319 18.96 -5.97 -1.27
C ASP A 319 18.00 -6.22 -0.09
N LYS A 320 18.49 -6.89 0.96
CA LYS A 320 17.76 -7.00 2.23
C LYS A 320 17.61 -5.63 2.91
N GLU A 321 18.65 -4.82 2.90
CA GLU A 321 18.62 -3.45 3.43
C GLU A 321 17.61 -2.58 2.66
N LYS A 322 17.57 -2.66 1.32
CA LYS A 322 16.55 -1.97 0.50
C LYS A 322 15.15 -2.37 0.94
N PHE A 323 14.88 -3.67 1.09
CA PHE A 323 13.58 -4.19 1.50
C PHE A 323 13.18 -3.70 2.89
N PHE A 324 14.06 -3.77 3.87
CA PHE A 324 13.72 -3.39 5.24
C PHE A 324 13.63 -1.88 5.46
N CYS A 325 14.40 -1.06 4.76
CA CYS A 325 14.37 0.38 4.98
C CYS A 325 14.83 1.25 3.79
N GLY A 326 15.75 0.79 2.97
CA GLY A 326 16.41 1.63 1.97
C GLY A 326 15.45 2.21 0.94
N ASN A 327 14.48 1.43 0.46
CA ASN A 327 13.49 1.92 -0.50
C ASN A 327 12.56 2.95 0.12
N LEU A 328 12.13 2.75 1.36
CA LEU A 328 11.28 3.71 2.06
C LEU A 328 12.00 5.01 2.39
N LYS A 329 13.30 4.96 2.72
CA LYS A 329 14.13 6.16 2.92
C LYS A 329 14.28 7.01 1.66
N LYS A 330 14.13 6.42 0.46
CA LYS A 330 14.11 7.17 -0.81
C LYS A 330 12.76 7.83 -1.08
N LEU A 331 11.67 7.19 -0.65
CA LEU A 331 10.30 7.63 -0.93
C LEU A 331 9.75 8.60 0.10
N PHE A 332 10.26 8.55 1.33
CA PHE A 332 9.83 9.38 2.44
C PHE A 332 11.00 10.21 2.99
N PRO A 333 10.75 11.44 3.47
CA PRO A 333 11.77 12.28 4.09
C PRO A 333 12.13 11.74 5.49
N ILE A 334 12.70 10.53 5.51
CA ILE A 334 13.17 9.87 6.72
C ILE A 334 14.63 10.24 6.87
N ASN A 335 14.92 11.21 7.74
CA ASN A 335 16.27 11.54 8.10
C ASN A 335 16.95 10.31 8.70
N THR A 336 18.21 10.08 8.35
CA THR A 336 19.02 8.97 8.88
C THR A 336 18.98 8.97 10.40
N PHE A 337 18.61 7.82 10.96
CA PHE A 337 18.73 7.53 12.40
C PHE A 337 20.18 7.56 12.85
#